data_85ef39dcc5bfde8d30e1c6b5f9cc324a
#
_entry.id   85ef39dcc5bfde8d30e1c6b5f9cc324a
#
_cell.length_a   1.000
_cell.length_b   1.000
_cell.length_c   1.000
_cell.angle_alpha   90.00
_cell.angle_beta   90.00
_cell.angle_gamma   90.00
#
_symmetry.space_group_name_H-M   'P 1'
#
loop_
_entity.id
_entity.type
_entity.pdbx_description
1 polymer ?
#
loop_
_entity_poly.entity_id
_entity_poly.type
_entity_poly.pdbx_seq_one_letter_code
_entity_poly.pdbx_strand_id
1 'polypeptide(L)'
;MSKPLISVRGLTKVFGDFTAVSGIDFDVAKGESFGLLGPNGAGKSTTMRILAATSTRTSGTVEILDKDPEKFGPLVRAHLGVVPQQDNLDGELTVSENLYIYGRYFGLPKIFIKNKIEELLEFAQLEEKRDVKVEALSGGMKRRLTIARGLVSEPDILLLDEPTTGLDPQARHILWDRLFRLKEQGVTLVLTTHFMDEAEQLCDRLVVMDKGAIMAEGSPQGLI
;
A
#
# COMPACT_ATOMS: atom_id res chain seq x y z
N MET A 1 -13.49 -22.38 -4.46
CA MET A 1 -12.49 -21.34 -4.19
C MET A 1 -13.24 -20.03 -3.98
N SER A 2 -12.93 -19.26 -2.95
CA SER A 2 -13.52 -17.93 -2.73
C SER A 2 -13.09 -16.99 -3.85
N LYS A 3 -13.97 -16.05 -4.24
CA LYS A 3 -13.65 -15.03 -5.25
C LYS A 3 -12.49 -14.16 -4.74
N PRO A 4 -11.49 -13.85 -5.59
CA PRO A 4 -10.39 -12.98 -5.18
C PRO A 4 -10.88 -11.56 -4.88
N LEU A 5 -10.21 -10.88 -3.95
CA LEU A 5 -10.52 -9.50 -3.59
C LEU A 5 -10.04 -8.51 -4.65
N ILE A 6 -8.90 -8.84 -5.28
CA ILE A 6 -8.35 -8.14 -6.44
C ILE A 6 -8.16 -9.16 -7.55
N SER A 7 -8.61 -8.84 -8.76
CA SER A 7 -8.39 -9.65 -9.97
C SER A 7 -7.87 -8.77 -11.09
N VAL A 8 -6.75 -9.17 -11.68
CA VAL A 8 -6.07 -8.47 -12.77
C VAL A 8 -5.90 -9.43 -13.94
N ARG A 9 -6.33 -9.03 -15.14
CA ARG A 9 -6.24 -9.87 -16.35
C ARG A 9 -5.77 -9.03 -17.53
N GLY A 10 -4.68 -9.46 -18.15
CA GLY A 10 -4.08 -8.82 -19.32
C GLY A 10 -3.75 -7.35 -19.13
N LEU A 11 -3.46 -6.93 -17.89
CA LEU A 11 -3.23 -5.53 -17.57
C LEU A 11 -2.04 -4.97 -18.34
N THR A 12 -2.32 -3.96 -19.17
CA THR A 12 -1.31 -3.27 -19.96
C THR A 12 -1.36 -1.77 -19.70
N LYS A 13 -0.19 -1.15 -19.57
CA LYS A 13 -0.04 0.30 -19.50
C LYS A 13 1.08 0.79 -20.40
N VAL A 14 0.72 1.66 -21.32
CA VAL A 14 1.64 2.29 -22.28
C VAL A 14 1.64 3.80 -22.06
N PHE A 15 2.81 4.41 -22.08
CA PHE A 15 3.03 5.85 -22.03
C PHE A 15 3.81 6.26 -23.30
N GLY A 16 3.13 6.86 -24.28
CA GLY A 16 3.72 7.10 -25.59
C GLY A 16 4.23 5.80 -26.22
N ASP A 17 5.52 5.70 -26.48
CA ASP A 17 6.17 4.48 -27.03
C ASP A 17 6.69 3.53 -25.96
N PHE A 18 6.56 3.88 -24.67
CA PHE A 18 7.07 3.07 -23.57
C PHE A 18 5.98 2.21 -22.94
N THR A 19 6.15 0.89 -22.96
CA THR A 19 5.28 -0.08 -22.29
C THR A 19 5.76 -0.30 -20.86
N ALA A 20 5.05 0.26 -19.88
CA ALA A 20 5.38 0.15 -18.48
C ALA A 20 4.86 -1.13 -17.82
N VAL A 21 3.72 -1.67 -18.31
CA VAL A 21 3.12 -2.94 -17.89
C VAL A 21 2.62 -3.65 -19.14
N SER A 22 2.95 -4.94 -19.30
CA SER A 22 2.78 -5.70 -20.54
C SER A 22 1.98 -6.98 -20.31
N GLY A 23 0.65 -6.85 -20.18
CA GLY A 23 -0.26 -7.98 -20.18
C GLY A 23 -0.13 -8.89 -18.94
N ILE A 24 -0.06 -8.32 -17.74
CA ILE A 24 0.08 -9.11 -16.51
C ILE A 24 -1.24 -9.62 -15.97
N ASP A 25 -1.21 -10.81 -15.36
CA ASP A 25 -2.33 -11.51 -14.74
C ASP A 25 -1.95 -11.90 -13.31
N PHE A 26 -2.79 -11.58 -12.34
CA PHE A 26 -2.69 -12.07 -10.96
C PHE A 26 -3.99 -11.86 -10.20
N ASP A 27 -4.14 -12.59 -9.09
CA ASP A 27 -5.24 -12.44 -8.14
C ASP A 27 -4.70 -12.20 -6.73
N VAL A 28 -5.45 -11.50 -5.90
CA VAL A 28 -5.16 -11.37 -4.46
C VAL A 28 -6.38 -11.80 -3.67
N ALA A 29 -6.20 -12.75 -2.75
CA ALA A 29 -7.26 -13.23 -1.88
C ALA A 29 -7.50 -12.28 -0.71
N LYS A 30 -8.68 -12.36 -0.09
CA LYS A 30 -8.97 -11.59 1.12
C LYS A 30 -8.06 -12.03 2.27
N GLY A 31 -7.43 -11.07 2.96
CA GLY A 31 -6.50 -11.30 4.08
C GLY A 31 -5.13 -11.81 3.65
N GLU A 32 -4.87 -11.90 2.34
CA GLU A 32 -3.56 -12.26 1.80
C GLU A 32 -2.60 -11.07 1.87
N SER A 33 -1.33 -11.35 2.10
CA SER A 33 -0.23 -10.42 1.87
C SER A 33 0.46 -10.78 0.56
N PHE A 34 0.27 -9.95 -0.47
CA PHE A 34 0.73 -10.17 -1.83
C PHE A 34 1.83 -9.19 -2.24
N GLY A 35 2.93 -9.71 -2.79
CA GLY A 35 4.10 -8.93 -3.19
C GLY A 35 4.23 -8.75 -4.70
N LEU A 36 4.64 -7.55 -5.12
CA LEU A 36 5.18 -7.27 -6.45
C LEU A 36 6.69 -7.04 -6.28
N LEU A 37 7.52 -8.03 -6.57
CA LEU A 37 8.98 -7.98 -6.44
C LEU A 37 9.63 -7.68 -7.78
N GLY A 38 10.67 -6.87 -7.81
CA GLY A 38 11.45 -6.64 -9.02
C GLY A 38 12.27 -5.35 -8.99
N PRO A 39 13.16 -5.15 -9.96
CA PRO A 39 14.01 -3.96 -10.03
C PRO A 39 13.20 -2.67 -10.26
N ASN A 40 13.88 -1.53 -10.11
CA ASN A 40 13.30 -0.24 -10.48
C ASN A 40 12.99 -0.23 -11.98
N GLY A 41 11.83 0.33 -12.34
CA GLY A 41 11.36 0.33 -13.73
C GLY A 41 10.63 -0.96 -14.17
N ALA A 42 10.48 -1.97 -13.31
CA ALA A 42 9.78 -3.22 -13.65
C ALA A 42 8.26 -3.07 -13.83
N GLY A 43 7.66 -1.90 -13.56
CA GLY A 43 6.22 -1.66 -13.69
C GLY A 43 5.44 -1.72 -12.37
N LYS A 44 6.09 -2.03 -11.23
CA LYS A 44 5.46 -2.20 -9.91
C LYS A 44 4.62 -0.99 -9.48
N SER A 45 5.22 0.20 -9.39
CA SER A 45 4.52 1.43 -8.96
C SER A 45 3.44 1.85 -9.96
N THR A 46 3.61 1.55 -11.25
CA THR A 46 2.57 1.77 -12.26
C THR A 46 1.36 0.89 -11.98
N THR A 47 1.58 -0.40 -11.70
CA THR A 47 0.54 -1.35 -11.31
C THR A 47 -0.16 -0.87 -10.04
N MET A 48 0.59 -0.47 -9.00
CA MET A 48 0.02 0.07 -7.76
C MET A 48 -0.87 1.30 -7.98
N ARG A 49 -0.47 2.24 -8.84
CA ARG A 49 -1.29 3.42 -9.17
C ARG A 49 -2.60 3.06 -9.86
N ILE A 50 -2.62 2.01 -10.68
CA ILE A 50 -3.84 1.53 -11.33
C ILE A 50 -4.75 0.87 -10.27
N LEU A 51 -4.20 0.03 -9.38
CA LEU A 51 -4.95 -0.54 -8.26
C LEU A 51 -5.51 0.54 -7.32
N ALA A 52 -4.74 1.59 -7.05
CA ALA A 52 -5.17 2.73 -6.23
C ALA A 52 -6.23 3.62 -6.92
N ALA A 53 -6.67 3.30 -8.13
CA ALA A 53 -7.58 4.13 -8.93
C ALA A 53 -7.09 5.57 -9.13
N THR A 54 -5.77 5.75 -9.29
CA THR A 54 -5.10 7.04 -9.54
C THR A 54 -4.46 7.13 -10.92
N SER A 55 -4.44 6.01 -11.67
CA SER A 55 -3.97 5.95 -13.06
C SER A 55 -4.90 5.03 -13.86
N THR A 56 -5.10 5.36 -15.13
CA THR A 56 -5.84 4.52 -16.07
C THR A 56 -4.94 3.44 -16.67
N ARG A 57 -5.51 2.30 -17.03
CA ARG A 57 -4.87 1.27 -17.86
C ARG A 57 -4.99 1.59 -19.36
N THR A 58 -4.15 0.98 -20.18
CA THR A 58 -4.29 1.04 -21.65
C THR A 58 -5.22 -0.08 -22.14
N SER A 59 -5.07 -1.30 -21.58
CA SER A 59 -5.94 -2.44 -21.88
C SER A 59 -5.95 -3.45 -20.71
N GLY A 60 -6.74 -4.51 -20.86
CA GLY A 60 -6.96 -5.51 -19.81
C GLY A 60 -8.11 -5.16 -18.87
N THR A 61 -8.30 -5.97 -17.84
CA THR A 61 -9.32 -5.76 -16.81
C THR A 61 -8.73 -5.79 -15.42
N VAL A 62 -9.26 -4.93 -14.54
CA VAL A 62 -8.93 -4.87 -13.12
C VAL A 62 -10.25 -4.81 -12.36
N GLU A 63 -10.42 -5.70 -11.42
CA GLU A 63 -11.55 -5.71 -10.48
C GLU A 63 -11.00 -5.65 -9.04
N ILE A 64 -11.54 -4.76 -8.22
CA ILE A 64 -11.27 -4.63 -6.80
C ILE A 64 -12.61 -4.59 -6.10
N LEU A 65 -12.87 -5.52 -5.18
CA LEU A 65 -14.18 -5.66 -4.52
C LEU A 65 -15.33 -5.71 -5.55
N ASP A 66 -15.15 -6.48 -6.62
CA ASP A 66 -16.09 -6.63 -7.74
C ASP A 66 -16.37 -5.33 -8.53
N LYS A 67 -15.50 -4.34 -8.43
CA LYS A 67 -15.63 -3.05 -9.11
C LYS A 67 -14.39 -2.73 -9.94
N ASP A 68 -14.64 -2.19 -11.12
CA ASP A 68 -13.58 -1.63 -11.97
C ASP A 68 -13.12 -0.27 -11.38
N PRO A 69 -11.85 -0.14 -10.97
CA PRO A 69 -11.35 1.10 -10.36
C PRO A 69 -11.40 2.33 -11.28
N GLU A 70 -11.40 2.17 -12.59
CA GLU A 70 -11.57 3.30 -13.51
C GLU A 70 -13.00 3.83 -13.55
N LYS A 71 -13.99 2.94 -13.42
CA LYS A 71 -15.41 3.29 -13.48
C LYS A 71 -15.94 3.71 -12.10
N PHE A 72 -15.47 3.05 -11.06
CA PHE A 72 -15.98 3.19 -9.69
C PHE A 72 -14.90 3.69 -8.72
N GLY A 73 -13.95 4.49 -9.19
CA GLY A 73 -12.79 4.95 -8.42
C GLY A 73 -13.09 5.47 -7.02
N PRO A 74 -14.06 6.38 -6.81
CA PRO A 74 -14.41 6.84 -5.46
C PRO A 74 -14.88 5.72 -4.52
N LEU A 75 -15.69 4.78 -5.02
CA LEU A 75 -16.17 3.65 -4.24
C LEU A 75 -15.05 2.68 -3.89
N VAL A 76 -14.15 2.41 -4.83
CA VAL A 76 -12.97 1.56 -4.60
C VAL A 76 -12.05 2.21 -3.58
N ARG A 77 -11.70 3.50 -3.77
CA ARG A 77 -10.80 4.23 -2.85
C ARG A 77 -11.31 4.33 -1.41
N ALA A 78 -12.64 4.28 -1.20
CA ALA A 78 -13.19 4.26 0.16
C ALA A 78 -12.77 3.02 0.97
N HIS A 79 -12.38 1.94 0.31
CA HIS A 79 -11.92 0.68 0.90
C HIS A 79 -10.40 0.49 0.84
N LEU A 80 -9.68 1.47 0.29
CA LEU A 80 -8.22 1.41 0.13
C LEU A 80 -7.51 2.34 1.10
N GLY A 81 -6.49 1.83 1.75
CA GLY A 81 -5.39 2.62 2.30
C GLY A 81 -4.25 2.66 1.28
N VAL A 82 -3.73 3.83 0.98
CA VAL A 82 -2.62 3.97 0.02
C VAL A 82 -1.44 4.63 0.70
N VAL A 83 -0.31 3.94 0.68
CA VAL A 83 0.97 4.38 1.22
C VAL A 83 1.95 4.51 0.05
N PRO A 84 2.14 5.70 -0.49
CA PRO A 84 3.05 5.92 -1.61
C PRO A 84 4.52 5.78 -1.17
N GLN A 85 5.41 5.64 -2.14
CA GLN A 85 6.85 5.57 -1.89
C GLN A 85 7.38 6.85 -1.21
N GLN A 86 6.88 8.02 -1.63
CA GLN A 86 7.23 9.30 -1.00
C GLN A 86 6.20 9.66 0.07
N ASP A 87 6.67 10.16 1.19
CA ASP A 87 5.79 10.61 2.29
C ASP A 87 5.13 11.94 1.89
N ASN A 88 3.84 11.89 1.56
CA ASN A 88 3.04 13.07 1.22
C ASN A 88 2.38 13.66 2.49
N LEU A 89 3.16 13.85 3.54
CA LEU A 89 2.72 14.48 4.78
C LEU A 89 2.84 16.00 4.69
N ASP A 90 1.95 16.71 5.36
CA ASP A 90 2.06 18.15 5.51
C ASP A 90 3.03 18.46 6.65
N GLY A 91 4.18 19.05 6.31
CA GLY A 91 5.25 19.37 7.26
C GLY A 91 4.87 20.41 8.31
N GLU A 92 3.99 21.35 7.95
CA GLU A 92 3.54 22.43 8.82
C GLU A 92 2.53 21.99 9.89
N LEU A 93 1.84 20.89 9.65
CA LEU A 93 0.89 20.30 10.57
C LEU A 93 1.57 19.40 11.59
N THR A 94 0.96 19.25 12.74
CA THR A 94 1.35 18.25 13.74
C THR A 94 1.02 16.82 13.27
N VAL A 95 1.55 15.84 13.98
CA VAL A 95 1.26 14.42 13.73
C VAL A 95 -0.24 14.15 13.80
N SER A 96 -0.92 14.61 14.86
CA SER A 96 -2.36 14.41 15.04
C SER A 96 -3.19 15.17 14.02
N GLU A 97 -2.79 16.37 13.63
CA GLU A 97 -3.47 17.16 12.60
C GLU A 97 -3.38 16.52 11.23
N ASN A 98 -2.24 15.91 10.84
CA ASN A 98 -2.13 15.16 9.60
C ASN A 98 -3.14 14.00 9.54
N LEU A 99 -3.26 13.23 10.62
CA LEU A 99 -4.24 12.14 10.71
C LEU A 99 -5.67 12.68 10.67
N TYR A 100 -5.95 13.76 11.42
CA TYR A 100 -7.27 14.36 11.48
C TYR A 100 -7.75 14.87 10.12
N ILE A 101 -6.94 15.67 9.43
CA ILE A 101 -7.30 16.25 8.13
C ILE A 101 -7.49 15.15 7.10
N TYR A 102 -6.63 14.13 7.09
CA TYR A 102 -6.78 13.01 6.17
C TYR A 102 -8.10 12.26 6.39
N GLY A 103 -8.48 11.99 7.64
CA GLY A 103 -9.80 11.43 7.96
C GLY A 103 -10.96 12.30 7.48
N ARG A 104 -10.79 13.64 7.52
CA ARG A 104 -11.80 14.57 7.00
C ARG A 104 -11.94 14.50 5.48
N TYR A 105 -10.88 14.21 4.73
CA TYR A 105 -10.97 13.99 3.28
C TYR A 105 -11.81 12.76 2.92
N PHE A 106 -11.85 11.75 3.78
CA PHE A 106 -12.76 10.59 3.65
C PHE A 106 -14.18 10.88 4.14
N GLY A 107 -14.48 12.08 4.59
CA GLY A 107 -15.82 12.44 5.10
C GLY A 107 -16.15 11.82 6.46
N LEU A 108 -15.17 11.27 7.18
CA LEU A 108 -15.39 10.58 8.45
C LEU A 108 -15.88 11.54 9.55
N PRO A 109 -16.76 11.06 10.48
CA PRO A 109 -17.24 11.86 11.60
C PRO A 109 -16.09 12.29 12.51
N LYS A 110 -16.17 13.52 13.04
CA LYS A 110 -15.10 14.09 13.90
C LYS A 110 -14.79 13.22 15.12
N ILE A 111 -15.80 12.66 15.75
CA ILE A 111 -15.64 11.80 16.94
C ILE A 111 -14.93 10.50 16.60
N PHE A 112 -15.28 9.89 15.47
CA PHE A 112 -14.61 8.69 14.96
C PHE A 112 -13.10 8.95 14.73
N ILE A 113 -12.77 10.04 14.02
CA ILE A 113 -11.38 10.40 13.72
C ILE A 113 -10.59 10.62 15.02
N LYS A 114 -11.17 11.31 16.02
CA LYS A 114 -10.48 11.56 17.29
C LYS A 114 -10.14 10.28 18.03
N ASN A 115 -11.06 9.32 18.07
CA ASN A 115 -10.81 8.02 18.71
C ASN A 115 -9.75 7.23 17.91
N LYS A 116 -9.86 7.26 16.57
CA LYS A 116 -8.93 6.54 15.69
C LYS A 116 -7.51 7.09 15.76
N ILE A 117 -7.32 8.39 15.99
CA ILE A 117 -5.99 9.00 16.15
C ILE A 117 -5.23 8.35 17.32
N GLU A 118 -5.86 8.05 18.46
CA GLU A 118 -5.19 7.40 19.59
C GLU A 118 -4.63 6.02 19.18
N GLU A 119 -5.45 5.19 18.56
CA GLU A 119 -5.03 3.87 18.05
C GLU A 119 -3.89 3.98 17.02
N LEU A 120 -3.97 4.98 16.14
CA LEU A 120 -2.98 5.18 15.09
C LEU A 120 -1.66 5.74 15.60
N LEU A 121 -1.69 6.58 16.63
CA LEU A 121 -0.50 7.05 17.31
C LEU A 121 0.21 5.89 18.01
N GLU A 122 -0.52 5.03 18.71
CA GLU A 122 0.02 3.80 19.31
C GLU A 122 0.60 2.86 18.23
N PHE A 123 -0.14 2.64 17.15
CA PHE A 123 0.34 1.87 16.01
C PHE A 123 1.66 2.41 15.46
N ALA A 124 1.77 3.72 15.29
CA ALA A 124 2.96 4.38 14.76
C ALA A 124 4.08 4.57 15.80
N GLN A 125 3.83 4.34 17.10
CA GLN A 125 4.70 4.69 18.23
C GLN A 125 5.05 6.19 18.18
N LEU A 126 4.04 7.03 18.08
CA LEU A 126 4.16 8.49 17.98
C LEU A 126 3.30 9.22 19.03
N GLU A 127 2.87 8.54 20.11
CA GLU A 127 2.04 9.12 21.18
C GLU A 127 2.67 10.39 21.75
N GLU A 128 3.96 10.32 22.10
CA GLU A 128 4.72 11.46 22.64
C GLU A 128 5.01 12.57 21.60
N LYS A 129 4.79 12.27 20.32
CA LYS A 129 5.01 13.19 19.19
C LYS A 129 3.71 13.78 18.65
N ARG A 130 2.58 13.51 19.29
CA ARG A 130 1.24 13.90 18.88
C ARG A 130 1.15 15.35 18.37
N ASP A 131 1.69 16.27 19.14
CA ASP A 131 1.61 17.73 18.90
C ASP A 131 2.90 18.30 18.29
N VAL A 132 3.81 17.43 17.86
CA VAL A 132 5.05 17.82 17.18
C VAL A 132 4.76 17.98 15.69
N LYS A 133 5.29 19.05 15.07
CA LYS A 133 5.21 19.25 13.62
C LYS A 133 5.94 18.12 12.87
N VAL A 134 5.36 17.70 11.77
CA VAL A 134 5.88 16.58 10.95
C VAL A 134 7.27 16.88 10.41
N GLU A 135 7.60 18.12 10.09
CA GLU A 135 8.93 18.49 9.62
C GLU A 135 10.06 18.09 10.59
N ALA A 136 9.79 18.09 11.91
CA ALA A 136 10.75 17.75 12.97
C ALA A 136 10.90 16.23 13.20
N LEU A 137 10.13 15.39 12.51
CA LEU A 137 10.22 13.93 12.62
C LEU A 137 11.39 13.37 11.82
N SER A 138 11.98 12.26 12.31
CA SER A 138 12.92 11.46 11.51
C SER A 138 12.21 10.78 10.31
N GLY A 139 12.97 10.37 9.30
CA GLY A 139 12.41 9.65 8.14
C GLY A 139 11.61 8.41 8.54
N GLY A 140 12.11 7.61 9.48
CA GLY A 140 11.40 6.44 9.99
C GLY A 140 10.10 6.79 10.70
N MET A 141 10.06 7.89 11.46
CA MET A 141 8.82 8.39 12.08
C MET A 141 7.82 8.86 11.02
N LYS A 142 8.27 9.62 10.02
CA LYS A 142 7.44 10.06 8.89
C LYS A 142 6.84 8.86 8.16
N ARG A 143 7.63 7.83 7.89
CA ARG A 143 7.17 6.61 7.23
C ARG A 143 6.07 5.90 8.03
N ARG A 144 6.27 5.72 9.35
CA ARG A 144 5.26 5.13 10.23
C ARG A 144 3.97 5.97 10.29
N LEU A 145 4.09 7.29 10.32
CA LEU A 145 2.94 8.19 10.24
C LEU A 145 2.21 8.08 8.90
N THR A 146 2.93 7.96 7.78
CA THR A 146 2.33 7.79 6.44
C THR A 146 1.50 6.50 6.37
N ILE A 147 1.99 5.42 6.97
CA ILE A 147 1.24 4.16 7.03
C ILE A 147 0.02 4.29 7.95
N ALA A 148 0.20 4.85 9.15
CA ALA A 148 -0.91 5.12 10.07
C ALA A 148 -2.00 5.97 9.40
N ARG A 149 -1.61 6.98 8.63
CA ARG A 149 -2.53 7.80 7.84
C ARG A 149 -3.33 6.97 6.84
N GLY A 150 -2.70 6.00 6.17
CA GLY A 150 -3.39 5.07 5.27
C GLY A 150 -4.45 4.20 5.95
N LEU A 151 -4.38 4.04 7.27
CA LEU A 151 -5.30 3.24 8.07
C LEU A 151 -6.46 4.04 8.69
N VAL A 152 -6.50 5.36 8.53
CA VAL A 152 -7.53 6.24 9.14
C VAL A 152 -8.96 5.83 8.77
N SER A 153 -9.16 5.36 7.54
CA SER A 153 -10.48 4.94 7.03
C SER A 153 -10.82 3.47 7.31
N GLU A 154 -10.02 2.74 8.07
CA GLU A 154 -10.17 1.29 8.30
C GLU A 154 -10.31 0.51 6.97
N PRO A 155 -9.31 0.57 6.10
CA PRO A 155 -9.43 0.00 4.77
C PRO A 155 -9.44 -1.53 4.80
N ASP A 156 -10.14 -2.16 3.84
CA ASP A 156 -10.08 -3.61 3.59
C ASP A 156 -8.75 -4.02 2.94
N ILE A 157 -8.14 -3.10 2.19
CA ILE A 157 -6.90 -3.31 1.42
C ILE A 157 -5.92 -2.17 1.70
N LEU A 158 -4.70 -2.51 2.05
CA LEU A 158 -3.59 -1.57 2.20
C LEU A 158 -2.59 -1.76 1.06
N LEU A 159 -2.44 -0.74 0.23
CA LEU A 159 -1.48 -0.69 -0.87
C LEU A 159 -0.21 0.04 -0.40
N LEU A 160 0.94 -0.63 -0.45
CA LEU A 160 2.22 -0.17 0.09
C LEU A 160 3.27 -0.11 -1.03
N ASP A 161 3.64 1.07 -1.48
CA ASP A 161 4.68 1.22 -2.51
C ASP A 161 6.04 1.41 -1.84
N GLU A 162 6.89 0.38 -1.90
CA GLU A 162 8.23 0.31 -1.29
C GLU A 162 8.25 0.79 0.18
N PRO A 163 7.53 0.12 1.11
CA PRO A 163 7.26 0.66 2.45
C PRO A 163 8.49 0.87 3.32
N THR A 164 9.59 0.13 3.10
CA THR A 164 10.79 0.21 3.94
C THR A 164 11.98 0.89 3.29
N THR A 165 11.83 1.38 2.06
CA THR A 165 12.93 2.06 1.36
C THR A 165 13.41 3.28 2.14
N GLY A 166 14.74 3.36 2.36
CA GLY A 166 15.37 4.45 3.09
C GLY A 166 15.31 4.33 4.62
N LEU A 167 14.74 3.25 5.16
CA LEU A 167 14.75 2.98 6.60
C LEU A 167 16.02 2.24 7.03
N ASP A 168 16.50 2.56 8.23
CA ASP A 168 17.52 1.76 8.89
C ASP A 168 16.97 0.36 9.27
N PRO A 169 17.83 -0.63 9.55
CA PRO A 169 17.39 -2.00 9.85
C PRO A 169 16.41 -2.09 11.03
N GLN A 170 16.61 -1.30 12.08
CA GLN A 170 15.75 -1.32 13.26
C GLN A 170 14.34 -0.79 12.93
N ALA A 171 14.27 0.35 12.24
CA ALA A 171 12.99 0.92 11.80
C ALA A 171 12.23 -0.01 10.85
N ARG A 172 12.97 -0.75 9.99
CA ARG A 172 12.41 -1.74 9.08
C ARG A 172 11.75 -2.90 9.84
N HIS A 173 12.43 -3.49 10.84
CA HIS A 173 11.85 -4.57 11.65
C HIS A 173 10.59 -4.12 12.41
N ILE A 174 10.63 -2.93 13.02
CA ILE A 174 9.45 -2.37 13.69
C ILE A 174 8.27 -2.26 12.72
N LEU A 175 8.52 -1.82 11.49
CA LEU A 175 7.49 -1.69 10.49
C LEU A 175 6.93 -3.05 10.05
N TRP A 176 7.79 -4.05 9.83
CA TRP A 176 7.37 -5.41 9.47
C TRP A 176 6.45 -6.01 10.54
N ASP A 177 6.79 -5.89 11.83
CA ASP A 177 5.94 -6.35 12.93
C ASP A 177 4.55 -5.70 12.91
N ARG A 178 4.49 -4.40 12.58
CA ARG A 178 3.21 -3.68 12.49
C ARG A 178 2.37 -4.14 11.31
N LEU A 179 2.97 -4.31 10.13
CA LEU A 179 2.28 -4.81 8.95
C LEU A 179 1.81 -6.25 9.14
N PHE A 180 2.61 -7.10 9.79
CA PHE A 180 2.23 -8.45 10.12
C PHE A 180 0.98 -8.49 11.02
N ARG A 181 0.92 -7.65 12.07
CA ARG A 181 -0.28 -7.54 12.93
C ARG A 181 -1.53 -7.08 12.17
N LEU A 182 -1.40 -6.15 11.22
CA LEU A 182 -2.53 -5.75 10.37
C LEU A 182 -3.06 -6.92 9.55
N LYS A 183 -2.17 -7.74 9.01
CA LYS A 183 -2.53 -8.96 8.29
C LYS A 183 -3.28 -9.93 9.22
N GLU A 184 -2.81 -10.18 10.44
CA GLU A 184 -3.49 -11.02 11.42
C GLU A 184 -4.89 -10.50 11.77
N GLN A 185 -5.12 -9.19 11.70
CA GLN A 185 -6.43 -8.57 11.86
C GLN A 185 -7.32 -8.69 10.61
N GLY A 186 -6.84 -9.31 9.54
CA GLY A 186 -7.59 -9.59 8.32
C GLY A 186 -7.49 -8.52 7.25
N VAL A 187 -6.63 -7.51 7.40
CA VAL A 187 -6.36 -6.52 6.35
C VAL A 187 -5.57 -7.19 5.22
N THR A 188 -6.03 -7.00 3.99
CA THR A 188 -5.31 -7.48 2.80
C THR A 188 -4.18 -6.52 2.47
N LEU A 189 -2.95 -7.03 2.35
CA LEU A 189 -1.78 -6.22 2.03
C LEU A 189 -1.35 -6.47 0.58
N VAL A 190 -1.10 -5.40 -0.17
CA VAL A 190 -0.41 -5.47 -1.47
C VAL A 190 0.78 -4.55 -1.40
N LEU A 191 1.98 -5.10 -1.57
CA LEU A 191 3.19 -4.31 -1.46
C LEU A 191 4.10 -4.46 -2.68
N THR A 192 4.82 -3.39 -2.99
CA THR A 192 5.95 -3.47 -3.94
C THR A 192 7.25 -3.44 -3.17
N THR A 193 8.23 -4.17 -3.65
CA THR A 193 9.58 -4.15 -3.12
C THR A 193 10.60 -4.55 -4.17
N HIS A 194 11.85 -4.21 -3.93
CA HIS A 194 13.01 -4.73 -4.67
C HIS A 194 13.93 -5.54 -3.74
N PHE A 195 13.51 -5.73 -2.47
CA PHE A 195 14.23 -6.52 -1.47
C PHE A 195 13.56 -7.87 -1.27
N MET A 196 14.31 -8.95 -1.47
CA MET A 196 13.79 -10.31 -1.24
C MET A 196 13.47 -10.56 0.23
N ASP A 197 14.33 -10.07 1.14
CA ASP A 197 14.14 -10.18 2.59
C ASP A 197 12.80 -9.61 3.06
N GLU A 198 12.38 -8.47 2.49
CA GLU A 198 11.07 -7.87 2.78
C GLU A 198 9.92 -8.74 2.29
N ALA A 199 10.06 -9.28 1.07
CA ALA A 199 9.07 -10.18 0.51
C ALA A 199 8.93 -11.46 1.33
N GLU A 200 10.04 -12.04 1.81
CA GLU A 200 10.04 -13.22 2.68
C GLU A 200 9.33 -12.99 4.02
N GLN A 201 9.52 -11.82 4.61
CA GLN A 201 8.95 -11.49 5.91
C GLN A 201 7.47 -11.13 5.84
N LEU A 202 7.03 -10.50 4.76
CA LEU A 202 5.70 -9.91 4.69
C LEU A 202 4.72 -10.66 3.80
N CYS A 203 5.17 -11.36 2.74
CA CYS A 203 4.28 -11.90 1.72
C CYS A 203 3.98 -13.39 1.92
N ASP A 204 2.72 -13.77 1.70
CA ASP A 204 2.31 -15.18 1.53
C ASP A 204 2.67 -15.67 0.14
N ARG A 205 2.47 -14.80 -0.85
CA ARG A 205 2.69 -15.05 -2.27
C ARG A 205 3.15 -13.76 -2.95
N LEU A 206 3.93 -13.90 -3.99
CA LEU A 206 4.42 -12.77 -4.76
C LEU A 206 4.55 -13.11 -6.24
N VAL A 207 4.59 -12.07 -7.05
CA VAL A 207 5.03 -12.13 -8.44
C VAL A 207 6.37 -11.41 -8.59
N VAL A 208 7.26 -12.01 -9.38
CA VAL A 208 8.52 -11.36 -9.79
C VAL A 208 8.26 -10.66 -11.11
N MET A 209 8.49 -9.35 -11.14
CA MET A 209 8.32 -8.52 -12.32
C MET A 209 9.66 -8.06 -12.90
N ASP A 210 9.79 -8.11 -14.21
CA ASP A 210 10.86 -7.45 -14.97
C ASP A 210 10.30 -6.87 -16.27
N LYS A 211 10.74 -5.67 -16.64
CA LYS A 211 10.35 -5.00 -17.90
C LYS A 211 8.85 -5.01 -18.21
N GLY A 212 8.04 -4.82 -17.18
CA GLY A 212 6.58 -4.76 -17.30
C GLY A 212 5.87 -6.11 -17.34
N ALA A 213 6.58 -7.25 -17.31
CA ALA A 213 6.01 -8.59 -17.36
C ALA A 213 6.21 -9.34 -16.03
N ILE A 214 5.33 -10.31 -15.74
CA ILE A 214 5.52 -11.28 -14.66
C ILE A 214 6.40 -12.41 -15.18
N MET A 215 7.50 -12.65 -14.48
CA MET A 215 8.50 -13.69 -14.80
C MET A 215 8.27 -14.98 -14.00
N ALA A 216 7.77 -14.85 -12.79
CA ALA A 216 7.48 -15.96 -11.88
C ALA A 216 6.39 -15.56 -10.88
N GLU A 217 5.69 -16.55 -10.34
CA GLU A 217 4.71 -16.39 -9.27
C GLU A 217 4.84 -17.55 -8.29
N GLY A 218 4.77 -17.28 -6.99
CA GLY A 218 4.84 -18.31 -5.96
C GLY A 218 4.95 -17.77 -4.55
N SER A 219 5.14 -18.67 -3.59
CA SER A 219 5.56 -18.27 -2.24
C SER A 219 7.01 -17.80 -2.27
N PRO A 220 7.44 -16.93 -1.35
CA PRO A 220 8.83 -16.49 -1.26
C PRO A 220 9.80 -17.67 -1.22
N GLN A 221 9.53 -18.68 -0.38
CA GLN A 221 10.38 -19.88 -0.25
C GLN A 221 10.42 -20.76 -1.51
N GLY A 222 9.38 -20.68 -2.36
CA GLY A 222 9.31 -21.45 -3.61
C GLY A 222 10.03 -20.78 -4.78
N LEU A 223 10.42 -19.51 -4.62
CA LEU A 223 11.08 -18.70 -5.66
C LEU A 223 12.57 -18.48 -5.41
N ILE A 224 13.09 -18.92 -4.26
CA ILE A 224 14.51 -19.01 -3.92
C ILE A 224 15.02 -20.38 -4.29
#